data_92bc854133ae02a85f1b1193568dad93
#
_entry.id   92bc854133ae02a85f1b1193568dad93
#
_cell.length_a   1.000
_cell.length_b   1.000
_cell.length_c   1.000
_cell.angle_alpha   90.00
_cell.angle_beta   90.00
_cell.angle_gamma   90.00
#
_symmetry.space_group_name_H-M   'P 1'
#
loop_
_entity.id
_entity.type
_entity.pdbx_description
1 polymer ?
#
loop_
_entity_poly.entity_id
_entity_poly.type
_entity_poly.pdbx_seq_one_letter_code
_entity_poly.pdbx_strand_id
1 'polypeptide(L)'
;NHTATNVWYRHKLMATLDNLMLCRDAYWKIYGEENGLGKPWEPNWTSFEGYPAIYMYRYQITLSFARNVHHRFVFPTAEMRDAFYENFKSEIEF
;
A
#
# COMPACT_ATOMS: atom_id res chain seq x y z
N ASN A 1 26.34 -0.80 17.63
CA ASN A 1 26.25 0.62 17.38
C ASN A 1 24.86 0.97 16.85
N HIS A 2 24.13 1.79 17.58
CA HIS A 2 22.75 2.15 17.26
C HIS A 2 22.63 2.86 15.91
N THR A 3 23.60 3.72 15.58
CA THR A 3 23.57 4.47 14.33
C THR A 3 23.66 3.54 13.13
N ALA A 4 24.59 2.59 13.15
CA ALA A 4 24.74 1.63 12.06
C ALA A 4 23.50 0.75 11.90
N THR A 5 22.91 0.31 13.01
CA THR A 5 21.69 -0.48 13.00
C THR A 5 20.53 0.32 12.39
N ASN A 6 20.39 1.61 12.76
CA ASN A 6 19.33 2.46 12.24
C ASN A 6 19.47 2.70 10.74
N VAL A 7 20.69 2.90 10.24
CA VAL A 7 20.95 3.09 8.81
C VAL A 7 20.57 1.83 8.03
N TRP A 8 20.98 0.65 8.51
CA TRP A 8 20.64 -0.62 7.88
C TRP A 8 19.12 -0.82 7.83
N TYR A 9 18.42 -0.53 8.93
CA TYR A 9 16.97 -0.63 9.01
C TYR A 9 16.26 0.26 8.00
N ARG A 10 16.74 1.50 7.85
CA ARG A 10 16.15 2.44 6.88
C ARG A 10 16.31 1.93 5.46
N HIS A 11 17.49 1.43 5.10
CA HIS A 11 17.72 0.87 3.77
C HIS A 11 16.81 -0.32 3.49
N LYS A 12 16.67 -1.22 4.46
CA LYS A 12 15.79 -2.37 4.32
C LYS A 12 14.33 -1.95 4.19
N LEU A 13 13.90 -0.99 5.00
CA LEU A 13 12.53 -0.47 4.97
C LEU A 13 12.21 0.15 3.60
N MET A 14 13.10 0.99 3.08
CA MET A 14 12.89 1.63 1.78
C MET A 14 12.81 0.62 0.65
N ALA A 15 13.70 -0.35 0.63
CA ALA A 15 13.67 -1.42 -0.37
C ALA A 15 12.36 -2.20 -0.29
N THR A 16 11.88 -2.49 0.92
CA THR A 16 10.62 -3.18 1.13
C THR A 16 9.44 -2.35 0.65
N LEU A 17 9.43 -1.05 0.93
CA LEU A 17 8.36 -0.16 0.48
C LEU A 17 8.30 -0.08 -1.03
N ASP A 18 9.45 0.03 -1.71
CA ASP A 18 9.50 0.05 -3.17
C ASP A 18 8.92 -1.25 -3.75
N ASN A 19 9.28 -2.39 -3.20
CA ASN A 19 8.75 -3.68 -3.64
C ASN A 19 7.25 -3.79 -3.39
N LEU A 20 6.77 -3.32 -2.25
CA LEU A 20 5.35 -3.31 -1.93
C LEU A 20 4.56 -2.42 -2.87
N MET A 21 5.13 -1.28 -3.28
CA MET A 21 4.48 -0.40 -4.25
C MET A 21 4.35 -1.07 -5.61
N LEU A 22 5.35 -1.83 -6.05
CA LEU A 22 5.26 -2.61 -7.28
C LEU A 22 4.17 -3.68 -7.19
N CYS A 23 4.05 -4.34 -6.04
CA CYS A 23 2.98 -5.31 -5.81
C CYS A 23 1.62 -4.65 -5.80
N ARG A 24 1.49 -3.47 -5.18
CA ARG A 24 0.26 -2.68 -5.22
C ARG A 24 -0.12 -2.34 -6.66
N ASP A 25 0.83 -1.93 -7.47
CA ASP A 25 0.58 -1.59 -8.88
C ASP A 25 0.06 -2.80 -9.65
N ALA A 26 0.56 -4.00 -9.33
CA ALA A 26 0.05 -5.23 -9.92
C ALA A 26 -1.42 -5.47 -9.54
N TYR A 27 -1.79 -5.22 -8.29
CA TYR A 27 -3.18 -5.35 -7.83
C TYR A 27 -4.09 -4.35 -8.57
N TRP A 28 -3.64 -3.11 -8.72
CA TRP A 28 -4.39 -2.09 -9.45
C TRP A 28 -4.58 -2.47 -10.91
N LYS A 29 -3.54 -3.05 -11.54
CA LYS A 29 -3.61 -3.50 -12.93
C LYS A 29 -4.61 -4.63 -13.09
N ILE A 30 -4.58 -5.61 -12.21
CA ILE A 30 -5.52 -6.74 -12.24
C ILE A 30 -6.95 -6.25 -12.09
N TYR A 31 -7.18 -5.35 -11.15
CA TYR A 31 -8.51 -4.78 -10.94
C TYR A 31 -9.01 -4.05 -12.20
N GLY A 32 -8.14 -3.26 -12.82
CA GLY A 32 -8.48 -2.57 -14.07
C GLY A 32 -8.86 -3.53 -15.19
N GLU A 33 -8.11 -4.62 -15.33
CA GLU A 33 -8.39 -5.65 -16.33
C GLU A 33 -9.73 -6.36 -16.05
N GLU A 34 -9.96 -6.75 -14.80
CA GLU A 34 -11.19 -7.44 -14.40
C GLU A 34 -12.43 -6.59 -14.53
N ASN A 35 -12.30 -5.27 -14.44
CA ASN A 35 -13.43 -4.34 -14.50
C ASN A 35 -13.51 -3.56 -15.82
N GLY A 36 -12.73 -3.95 -16.82
CA GLY A 36 -12.82 -3.37 -18.15
C GLY A 36 -12.44 -1.91 -18.24
N LEU A 37 -11.50 -1.45 -17.38
CA LEU A 37 -11.10 -0.05 -17.36
C LEU A 37 -10.18 0.34 -18.53
N GLY A 38 -9.56 -0.65 -19.20
CA GLY A 38 -8.59 -0.39 -20.26
C GLY A 38 -7.25 0.12 -19.76
N LYS A 39 -7.08 0.23 -18.45
CA LYS A 39 -5.87 0.71 -17.78
C LYS A 39 -5.89 0.25 -16.33
N PRO A 40 -4.76 0.32 -15.61
CA PRO A 40 -4.76 0.06 -14.18
C PRO A 40 -5.70 1.01 -13.43
N TRP A 41 -6.30 0.52 -12.35
CA TRP A 41 -7.10 1.37 -11.48
C TRP A 41 -6.23 2.44 -10.83
N GLU A 42 -6.78 3.63 -10.67
CA GLU A 42 -6.13 4.72 -9.95
C GLU A 42 -7.15 5.40 -9.05
N PRO A 43 -6.73 5.89 -7.87
CA PRO A 43 -7.65 6.60 -6.99
C PRO A 43 -8.04 7.96 -7.59
N ASN A 44 -9.30 8.34 -7.42
CA ASN A 44 -9.80 9.65 -7.80
C ASN A 44 -9.95 10.50 -6.54
N TRP A 45 -8.96 11.35 -6.28
CA TRP A 45 -8.92 12.16 -5.06
C TRP A 45 -9.86 13.35 -5.06
N THR A 46 -10.62 13.57 -6.13
CA THR A 46 -11.67 14.57 -6.16
C THR A 46 -12.96 14.06 -5.50
N SER A 47 -13.07 12.76 -5.26
CA SER A 47 -14.19 12.16 -4.55
C SER A 47 -14.07 12.43 -3.05
N PHE A 48 -15.21 12.73 -2.39
CA PHE A 48 -15.26 12.87 -0.94
C PHE A 48 -15.24 11.51 -0.22
N GLU A 49 -15.47 10.43 -0.94
CA GLU A 49 -15.40 9.08 -0.38
C GLU A 49 -13.95 8.68 -0.28
N GLY A 50 -13.56 8.16 0.87
CA GLY A 50 -12.21 7.64 1.05
C GLY A 50 -12.04 6.29 0.38
N TYR A 51 -10.80 5.87 0.23
CA TYR A 51 -10.46 4.54 -0.27
C TYR A 51 -9.91 3.68 0.84
N PRO A 52 -10.20 2.35 0.83
CA PRO A 52 -9.56 1.43 1.77
C PRO A 52 -8.05 1.55 1.68
N ALA A 53 -7.39 1.68 2.82
CA ALA A 53 -5.96 1.99 2.85
C ALA A 53 -5.25 1.22 3.96
N ILE A 54 -3.95 1.04 3.77
CA ILE A 54 -3.05 0.51 4.79
C ILE A 54 -2.12 1.65 5.20
N TYR A 55 -2.18 2.02 6.48
CA TYR A 55 -1.28 3.02 7.06
C TYR A 55 -0.11 2.30 7.72
N MET A 56 1.09 2.66 7.32
CA MET A 56 2.32 2.15 7.89
C MET A 56 3.05 3.30 8.55
N TYR A 57 2.99 3.39 9.86
CA TYR A 57 3.64 4.45 10.60
C TYR A 57 4.49 3.86 11.72
N ARG A 58 5.79 4.05 11.61
CA ARG A 58 6.78 3.48 12.52
C ARG A 58 6.65 1.95 12.53
N TYR A 59 6.21 1.37 13.64
CA TYR A 59 6.05 -0.08 13.78
C TYR A 59 4.58 -0.48 13.88
N GLN A 60 3.68 0.41 13.49
CA GLN A 60 2.25 0.17 13.58
C GLN A 60 1.61 0.09 12.21
N ILE A 61 0.72 -0.88 12.05
CA ILE A 61 -0.06 -1.07 10.83
C ILE A 61 -1.52 -0.84 11.19
N THR A 62 -2.19 0.00 10.42
CA THR A 62 -3.62 0.28 10.61
C THR A 62 -4.35 0.11 9.29
N LEU A 63 -5.39 -0.71 9.28
CA LEU A 63 -6.29 -0.82 8.13
C LEU A 63 -7.39 0.22 8.30
N SER A 64 -7.50 1.14 7.36
CA SER A 64 -8.39 2.28 7.50
C SER A 64 -8.83 2.77 6.11
N PHE A 65 -9.19 4.05 6.03
CA PHE A 65 -9.56 4.73 4.79
C PHE A 65 -8.69 5.96 4.61
N ALA A 66 -8.28 6.22 3.37
CA ALA A 66 -7.51 7.40 3.01
C ALA A 66 -8.34 8.31 2.13
N ARG A 67 -8.21 9.63 2.33
CA ARG A 67 -8.95 10.64 1.59
C ARG A 67 -8.06 11.64 0.86
N ASN A 68 -6.75 11.40 0.84
CA ASN A 68 -5.85 12.33 0.18
C ASN A 68 -4.69 11.61 -0.49
N VAL A 69 -4.05 12.31 -1.41
CA VAL A 69 -3.01 11.79 -2.31
C VAL A 69 -1.73 11.36 -1.59
N HIS A 70 -1.55 11.73 -0.32
CA HIS A 70 -0.35 11.36 0.43
C HIS A 70 -0.32 9.89 0.84
N HIS A 71 -1.46 9.20 0.76
CA HIS A 71 -1.54 7.79 1.10
C HIS A 71 -1.29 6.94 -0.14
N ARG A 72 -0.27 6.09 -0.08
CA ARG A 72 0.20 5.32 -1.22
C ARG A 72 -0.40 3.93 -1.33
N PHE A 73 -0.78 3.33 -0.20
CA PHE A 73 -1.33 1.99 -0.17
C PHE A 73 -2.84 2.07 -0.01
N VAL A 74 -3.49 2.48 -1.11
CA VAL A 74 -4.95 2.57 -1.22
C VAL A 74 -5.43 1.57 -2.26
N PHE A 75 -6.65 1.11 -2.09
CA PHE A 75 -7.21 0.05 -2.93
C PHE A 75 -8.65 0.37 -3.30
N PRO A 76 -9.13 -0.15 -4.45
CA PRO A 76 -10.51 0.12 -4.85
C PRO A 76 -11.56 -0.52 -3.94
N THR A 77 -11.23 -1.62 -3.27
CA THR A 77 -12.16 -2.29 -2.35
C THR A 77 -11.47 -2.69 -1.06
N ALA A 78 -12.24 -2.82 0.01
CA ALA A 78 -11.73 -3.29 1.29
C ALA A 78 -11.22 -4.74 1.18
N GLU A 79 -11.88 -5.57 0.39
CA GLU A 79 -11.46 -6.96 0.18
C GLU A 79 -10.07 -7.03 -0.44
N MET A 80 -9.79 -6.19 -1.41
CA MET A 80 -8.47 -6.14 -2.04
C MET A 80 -7.40 -5.62 -1.07
N ARG A 81 -7.72 -4.59 -0.29
CA ARG A 81 -6.82 -4.09 0.76
C ARG A 81 -6.47 -5.21 1.74
N ASP A 82 -7.47 -5.95 2.20
CA ASP A 82 -7.28 -7.01 3.19
C ASP A 82 -6.47 -8.17 2.58
N ALA A 83 -6.73 -8.53 1.33
CA ALA A 83 -5.96 -9.56 0.63
C ALA A 83 -4.50 -9.15 0.48
N PHE A 84 -4.25 -7.91 0.11
CA PHE A 84 -2.88 -7.38 0.02
C PHE A 84 -2.18 -7.47 1.38
N TYR A 85 -2.85 -7.03 2.43
CA TYR A 85 -2.28 -7.10 3.77
C TYR A 85 -1.93 -8.54 4.16
N GLU A 86 -2.85 -9.48 3.95
CA GLU A 86 -2.61 -10.88 4.30
C GLU A 86 -1.45 -11.49 3.51
N ASN A 87 -1.31 -11.14 2.24
CA ASN A 87 -0.25 -11.67 1.40
C ASN A 87 1.13 -11.08 1.72
N PHE A 88 1.18 -9.85 2.23
CA PHE A 88 2.43 -9.13 2.40
C PHE A 88 2.70 -8.67 3.83
N LYS A 89 1.93 -9.14 4.81
CA LYS A 89 2.06 -8.66 6.19
C LYS A 89 3.44 -8.94 6.80
N SER A 90 4.09 -10.02 6.40
CA SER A 90 5.42 -10.33 6.91
C SER A 90 6.46 -9.30 6.45
N GLU A 91 6.28 -8.73 5.28
CA GLU A 91 7.13 -7.65 4.76
C GLU A 91 6.74 -6.29 5.35
N ILE A 92 5.47 -6.11 5.69
CA ILE A 92 4.97 -4.85 6.25
C ILE A 92 5.31 -4.74 7.73
N GLU A 93 5.23 -5.83 8.47
CA GLU A 93 5.33 -5.87 9.94
C GLU A 93 6.75 -6.18 10.45
N PHE A 94 7.77 -5.84 9.72
CA PHE A 94 9.12 -6.14 10.23
C PHE A 94 9.67 -5.11 11.20
#